data_d11e99c890bea3a8ad580aef11f2eda9
#
_entry.id   d11e99c890bea3a8ad580aef11f2eda9
#
_cell.length_a   1.000
_cell.length_b   1.000
_cell.length_c   1.000
_cell.angle_alpha   90.00
_cell.angle_beta   90.00
_cell.angle_gamma   90.00
#
_symmetry.space_group_name_H-M   'P 1'
#
loop_
_entity.id
_entity.type
_entity.pdbx_description
1 polymer ?
#
loop_
_entity_poly.entity_id
_entity_poly.type
_entity_poly.pdbx_seq_one_letter_code
_entity_poly.pdbx_strand_id
1 'polypeptide(L)'
;MGSKNKLKRFKENETFNNVFQPTRDEVVDNLFPLRGKWNTDFFKNDNPIVIELGCGKGEYSVGLAEKYPNKNFVGIDIKGARFWRGAKTAVESGLHNVAFIRTQIELINHIFAEKEVDEIWITFPDPQIKYKRTKHRMTNSEFLQLYKKILKNDGIVNLKTDSEFMHGYTLGLLHGEGHEVLYANHNVYVNEGSPEEVTDFQTFYEKQYLEIDKAITYIRFKIKE
;
A
#
# COMPACT_ATOMS: atom_id res chain seq x y z
N MET A 1 9.60 -13.50 -16.52
CA MET A 1 10.24 -14.17 -15.37
C MET A 1 9.84 -15.65 -15.38
N GLY A 2 10.81 -16.58 -15.49
CA GLY A 2 10.52 -18.01 -15.62
C GLY A 2 9.87 -18.61 -14.36
N SER A 3 9.05 -19.63 -14.53
CA SER A 3 8.27 -20.30 -13.46
C SER A 3 9.15 -20.82 -12.30
N LYS A 4 10.34 -21.32 -12.60
CA LYS A 4 11.32 -21.80 -11.59
C LYS A 4 11.74 -20.73 -10.58
N ASN A 5 11.98 -19.50 -11.02
CA ASN A 5 12.35 -18.38 -10.11
C ASN A 5 11.19 -17.93 -9.23
N LYS A 6 9.94 -18.09 -9.68
CA LYS A 6 8.76 -17.78 -8.88
C LYS A 6 8.63 -18.72 -7.69
N LEU A 7 8.73 -20.02 -7.91
CA LEU A 7 8.66 -21.03 -6.84
C LEU A 7 9.80 -20.89 -5.83
N LYS A 8 11.03 -20.61 -6.29
CA LYS A 8 12.17 -20.36 -5.42
C LYS A 8 11.90 -19.19 -4.46
N ARG A 9 11.37 -18.08 -4.99
CA ARG A 9 11.05 -16.88 -4.18
C ARG A 9 9.93 -17.14 -3.17
N PHE A 10 8.92 -17.93 -3.51
CA PHE A 10 7.89 -18.32 -2.55
C PHE A 10 8.45 -19.12 -1.39
N LYS A 11 9.33 -20.09 -1.66
CA LYS A 11 10.00 -20.87 -0.61
C LYS A 11 10.94 -20.00 0.24
N GLU A 12 11.67 -19.08 -0.37
CA GLU A 12 12.54 -18.17 0.34
C GLU A 12 11.75 -17.20 1.24
N ASN A 13 10.56 -16.75 0.81
CA ASN A 13 9.66 -15.97 1.65
C ASN A 13 9.26 -16.68 2.95
N GLU A 14 9.17 -18.01 2.95
CA GLU A 14 8.85 -18.80 4.15
C GLU A 14 9.95 -18.75 5.21
N THR A 15 11.16 -18.37 4.83
CA THR A 15 12.30 -18.24 5.73
C THR A 15 12.46 -16.83 6.33
N PHE A 16 11.72 -15.85 5.85
CA PHE A 16 11.79 -14.47 6.31
C PHE A 16 10.81 -14.21 7.46
N ASN A 17 11.31 -13.69 8.56
CA ASN A 17 10.51 -13.36 9.75
C ASN A 17 9.56 -12.17 9.54
N ASN A 18 9.77 -11.37 8.49
CA ASN A 18 8.94 -10.23 8.12
C ASN A 18 7.94 -10.52 6.98
N VAL A 19 7.72 -11.80 6.64
CA VAL A 19 6.81 -12.21 5.56
C VAL A 19 5.72 -13.15 6.05
N PHE A 20 4.48 -12.83 5.69
CA PHE A 20 3.29 -13.63 6.01
C PHE A 20 2.59 -14.04 4.71
N GLN A 21 2.31 -15.33 4.55
CA GLN A 21 1.65 -15.88 3.36
C GLN A 21 0.45 -16.76 3.73
N PRO A 22 -0.53 -16.24 4.49
CA PRO A 22 -1.71 -17.03 4.83
C PRO A 22 -2.50 -17.39 3.57
N THR A 23 -3.16 -18.53 3.60
CA THR A 23 -4.17 -18.90 2.60
C THR A 23 -5.41 -18.02 2.78
N ARG A 24 -6.26 -17.98 1.74
CA ARG A 24 -7.53 -17.25 1.83
C ARG A 24 -8.43 -17.81 2.93
N ASP A 25 -8.51 -19.12 3.03
CA ASP A 25 -9.39 -19.81 3.99
C ASP A 25 -8.93 -19.58 5.43
N GLU A 26 -7.61 -19.64 5.70
CA GLU A 26 -7.05 -19.28 7.01
C GLU A 26 -7.43 -17.85 7.43
N VAL A 27 -7.43 -16.90 6.49
CA VAL A 27 -7.77 -15.49 6.78
C VAL A 27 -9.27 -15.32 7.00
N VAL A 28 -10.12 -15.95 6.18
CA VAL A 28 -11.58 -15.76 6.22
C VAL A 28 -12.19 -16.49 7.42
N ASP A 29 -11.75 -17.73 7.71
CA ASP A 29 -12.36 -18.57 8.72
C ASP A 29 -11.90 -18.23 10.14
N ASN A 30 -10.65 -17.77 10.33
CA ASN A 30 -10.04 -17.66 11.65
C ASN A 30 -9.56 -16.27 12.03
N LEU A 31 -9.66 -15.27 11.16
CA LEU A 31 -8.98 -13.99 11.23
C LEU A 31 -7.44 -14.13 11.31
N PHE A 32 -6.74 -13.14 10.88
CA PHE A 32 -5.27 -13.18 10.91
C PHE A 32 -4.74 -13.02 12.34
N PRO A 33 -3.78 -13.86 12.80
CA PRO A 33 -3.34 -13.88 14.20
C PRO A 33 -2.83 -12.53 14.74
N LEU A 34 -2.24 -11.69 13.87
CA LEU A 34 -1.75 -10.35 14.24
C LEU A 34 -2.81 -9.26 14.14
N ARG A 35 -4.05 -9.58 13.76
CA ARG A 35 -5.14 -8.61 13.68
C ARG A 35 -5.39 -7.96 15.05
N GLY A 36 -5.25 -6.64 15.13
CA GLY A 36 -5.31 -5.87 16.38
C GLY A 36 -4.07 -5.99 17.27
N LYS A 37 -3.01 -6.65 16.78
CA LYS A 37 -1.80 -6.94 17.56
C LYS A 37 -0.52 -6.71 16.78
N TRP A 38 -0.57 -6.01 15.63
CA TRP A 38 0.61 -5.75 14.83
C TRP A 38 1.71 -5.05 15.62
N ASN A 39 1.36 -4.05 16.43
CA ASN A 39 2.32 -3.32 17.26
C ASN A 39 2.83 -4.17 18.43
N THR A 40 1.95 -4.87 19.16
CA THR A 40 2.33 -5.63 20.35
C THR A 40 3.06 -6.93 20.04
N ASP A 41 2.58 -7.69 19.03
CA ASP A 41 3.03 -9.05 18.81
C ASP A 41 4.10 -9.17 17.71
N PHE A 42 4.13 -8.22 16.76
CA PHE A 42 5.14 -8.23 15.69
C PHE A 42 6.17 -7.11 15.84
N PHE A 43 5.75 -5.83 15.76
CA PHE A 43 6.68 -4.69 15.77
C PHE A 43 7.28 -4.39 17.14
N LYS A 44 6.63 -4.82 18.23
CA LYS A 44 7.08 -4.62 19.63
C LYS A 44 7.28 -3.14 20.00
N ASN A 45 6.41 -2.27 19.50
CA ASN A 45 6.40 -0.83 19.76
C ASN A 45 4.98 -0.26 19.53
N ASP A 46 4.79 1.03 19.82
CA ASP A 46 3.50 1.73 19.67
C ASP A 46 3.52 2.73 18.48
N ASN A 47 4.41 2.55 17.54
CA ASN A 47 4.54 3.44 16.38
C ASN A 47 3.30 3.38 15.47
N PRO A 48 2.97 4.47 14.75
CA PRO A 48 1.91 4.47 13.75
C PRO A 48 2.10 3.38 12.68
N ILE A 49 1.00 2.72 12.31
CA ILE A 49 0.99 1.69 11.27
C ILE A 49 0.60 2.32 9.92
N VAL A 50 1.49 2.18 8.96
CA VAL A 50 1.33 2.60 7.56
C VAL A 50 1.26 1.36 6.67
N ILE A 51 0.26 1.27 5.81
CA ILE A 51 0.14 0.15 4.89
C ILE A 51 0.26 0.59 3.42
N GLU A 52 0.94 -0.21 2.59
CA GLU A 52 0.99 -0.02 1.15
C GLU A 52 0.17 -1.11 0.45
N LEU A 53 -0.86 -0.71 -0.29
CA LEU A 53 -1.75 -1.61 -1.00
C LEU A 53 -1.27 -1.82 -2.44
N GLY A 54 -1.02 -3.08 -2.80
CA GLY A 54 -0.44 -3.42 -4.09
C GLY A 54 1.06 -3.12 -4.17
N CYS A 55 1.81 -3.37 -3.10
CA CYS A 55 3.20 -2.95 -2.92
C CYS A 55 4.20 -3.48 -3.98
N GLY A 56 3.78 -4.35 -4.87
CA GLY A 56 4.60 -4.83 -5.97
C GLY A 56 5.92 -5.46 -5.53
N LYS A 57 7.04 -4.77 -5.74
CA LYS A 57 8.37 -5.22 -5.28
C LYS A 57 8.70 -4.79 -3.84
N GLY A 58 7.83 -4.01 -3.20
CA GLY A 58 8.04 -3.48 -1.85
C GLY A 58 9.06 -2.35 -1.77
N GLU A 59 9.41 -1.74 -2.90
CA GLU A 59 10.42 -0.67 -2.96
C GLU A 59 10.00 0.56 -2.15
N TYR A 60 8.72 0.92 -2.24
CA TYR A 60 8.16 2.07 -1.54
C TYR A 60 8.06 1.79 -0.03
N SER A 61 7.50 0.63 0.36
CA SER A 61 7.43 0.22 1.78
C SER A 61 8.81 0.19 2.45
N VAL A 62 9.85 -0.34 1.77
CA VAL A 62 11.21 -0.39 2.31
C VAL A 62 11.82 1.00 2.42
N GLY A 63 11.71 1.82 1.37
CA GLY A 63 12.27 3.18 1.39
C GLY A 63 11.64 4.05 2.47
N LEU A 64 10.32 3.97 2.67
CA LEU A 64 9.66 4.67 3.77
C LEU A 64 10.08 4.13 5.14
N ALA A 65 10.24 2.81 5.30
CA ALA A 65 10.67 2.22 6.56
C ALA A 65 12.09 2.64 6.95
N GLU A 66 12.98 2.78 5.97
CA GLU A 66 14.35 3.27 6.18
C GLU A 66 14.34 4.75 6.60
N LYS A 67 13.54 5.59 5.93
CA LYS A 67 13.47 7.03 6.21
C LYS A 67 12.74 7.35 7.53
N TYR A 68 11.73 6.56 7.90
CA TYR A 68 10.86 6.82 9.06
C TYR A 68 10.92 5.67 10.09
N PRO A 69 12.01 5.56 10.88
CA PRO A 69 12.18 4.46 11.85
C PRO A 69 11.16 4.51 13.00
N ASN A 70 10.45 5.62 13.17
CA ASN A 70 9.38 5.82 14.14
C ASN A 70 7.97 5.51 13.59
N LYS A 71 7.88 4.86 12.43
CA LYS A 71 6.64 4.32 11.86
C LYS A 71 6.82 2.84 11.51
N ASN A 72 5.74 2.07 11.55
CA ASN A 72 5.69 0.67 11.15
C ASN A 72 5.03 0.54 9.78
N PHE A 73 5.58 -0.27 8.89
CA PHE A 73 5.12 -0.42 7.51
C PHE A 73 4.69 -1.85 7.21
N VAL A 74 3.56 -2.01 6.51
CA VAL A 74 3.10 -3.32 6.02
C VAL A 74 2.78 -3.25 4.53
N GLY A 75 3.61 -3.87 3.70
CA GLY A 75 3.37 -4.01 2.26
C GLY A 75 2.42 -5.17 1.95
N ILE A 76 1.36 -4.91 1.19
CA ILE A 76 0.33 -5.91 0.84
C ILE A 76 0.31 -6.13 -0.67
N ASP A 77 0.45 -7.39 -1.12
CA ASP A 77 0.26 -7.77 -2.51
C ASP A 77 -0.21 -9.23 -2.60
N ILE A 78 -1.04 -9.55 -3.58
CA ILE A 78 -1.45 -10.93 -3.88
C ILE A 78 -0.29 -11.76 -4.48
N LYS A 79 0.72 -11.10 -5.02
CA LYS A 79 1.86 -11.73 -5.72
C LYS A 79 3.10 -11.77 -4.83
N GLY A 80 3.16 -12.68 -3.86
CA GLY A 80 4.28 -12.85 -2.94
C GLY A 80 5.67 -12.92 -3.59
N ALA A 81 5.78 -13.50 -4.79
CA ALA A 81 7.05 -13.52 -5.53
C ALA A 81 7.53 -12.13 -6.00
N ARG A 82 6.68 -11.09 -5.97
CA ARG A 82 7.08 -9.72 -6.29
C ARG A 82 7.71 -9.05 -5.08
N PHE A 83 7.03 -9.02 -3.94
CA PHE A 83 7.55 -8.37 -2.73
C PHE A 83 8.71 -9.14 -2.06
N TRP A 84 9.00 -10.37 -2.49
CA TRP A 84 10.22 -11.09 -2.09
C TRP A 84 11.47 -10.19 -2.12
N ARG A 85 11.58 -9.31 -3.11
CA ARG A 85 12.75 -8.42 -3.21
C ARG A 85 12.79 -7.42 -2.06
N GLY A 86 11.67 -6.76 -1.77
CA GLY A 86 11.56 -5.81 -0.66
C GLY A 86 11.76 -6.49 0.69
N ALA A 87 11.12 -7.66 0.92
CA ALA A 87 11.27 -8.42 2.13
C ALA A 87 12.73 -8.83 2.41
N LYS A 88 13.42 -9.32 1.36
CA LYS A 88 14.84 -9.68 1.43
C LYS A 88 15.72 -8.47 1.72
N THR A 89 15.49 -7.34 1.02
CA THR A 89 16.23 -6.10 1.26
C THR A 89 16.07 -5.64 2.71
N ALA A 90 14.84 -5.65 3.24
CA ALA A 90 14.57 -5.27 4.63
C ALA A 90 15.34 -6.14 5.64
N VAL A 91 15.36 -7.46 5.44
CA VAL A 91 16.12 -8.39 6.29
C VAL A 91 17.62 -8.13 6.19
N GLU A 92 18.16 -7.98 4.97
CA GLU A 92 19.58 -7.73 4.72
C GLU A 92 20.04 -6.36 5.29
N SER A 93 19.15 -5.37 5.31
CA SER A 93 19.40 -4.03 5.88
C SER A 93 19.08 -3.91 7.37
N GLY A 94 18.62 -4.99 8.02
CA GLY A 94 18.27 -4.97 9.44
C GLY A 94 17.07 -4.10 9.79
N LEU A 95 16.14 -3.87 8.87
CA LEU A 95 14.92 -3.11 9.13
C LEU A 95 13.91 -3.98 9.90
N HIS A 96 13.53 -3.54 11.08
CA HIS A 96 12.56 -4.24 11.94
C HIS A 96 11.16 -3.63 11.92
N ASN A 97 11.00 -2.50 11.26
CA ASN A 97 9.76 -1.74 11.15
C ASN A 97 9.03 -1.94 9.82
N VAL A 98 9.29 -3.03 9.08
CA VAL A 98 8.60 -3.35 7.83
C VAL A 98 8.29 -4.84 7.71
N ALA A 99 7.04 -5.14 7.34
CA ALA A 99 6.54 -6.48 7.07
C ALA A 99 5.85 -6.56 5.71
N PHE A 100 5.67 -7.77 5.20
CA PHE A 100 4.95 -8.04 3.96
C PHE A 100 3.92 -9.14 4.16
N ILE A 101 2.72 -8.94 3.61
CA ILE A 101 1.67 -9.94 3.66
C ILE A 101 1.12 -10.24 2.27
N ARG A 102 1.03 -11.54 1.95
CA ARG A 102 0.41 -12.01 0.73
C ARG A 102 -1.07 -12.24 0.95
N THR A 103 -1.90 -11.30 0.51
CA THR A 103 -3.36 -11.43 0.57
C THR A 103 -4.06 -10.63 -0.52
N GLN A 104 -5.36 -10.83 -0.69
CA GLN A 104 -6.23 -9.96 -1.48
C GLN A 104 -6.60 -8.73 -0.65
N ILE A 105 -6.62 -7.54 -1.28
CA ILE A 105 -6.94 -6.27 -0.59
C ILE A 105 -8.37 -6.28 -0.05
N GLU A 106 -9.28 -6.98 -0.71
CA GLU A 106 -10.66 -7.19 -0.28
C GLU A 106 -10.78 -7.87 1.10
N LEU A 107 -9.72 -8.55 1.56
CA LEU A 107 -9.66 -9.22 2.86
C LEU A 107 -8.99 -8.37 3.96
N ILE A 108 -8.73 -7.10 3.71
CA ILE A 108 -7.93 -6.26 4.60
C ILE A 108 -8.51 -6.15 6.02
N ASN A 109 -9.84 -6.22 6.17
CA ASN A 109 -10.52 -6.19 7.46
C ASN A 109 -10.36 -7.49 8.30
N HIS A 110 -9.86 -8.56 7.68
CA HIS A 110 -9.47 -9.79 8.38
C HIS A 110 -8.01 -9.74 8.83
N ILE A 111 -7.21 -8.82 8.26
CA ILE A 111 -5.78 -8.64 8.55
C ILE A 111 -5.54 -7.57 9.61
N PHE A 112 -6.32 -6.48 9.56
CA PHE A 112 -6.25 -5.36 10.50
C PHE A 112 -7.57 -5.22 11.25
N ALA A 113 -7.50 -4.86 12.53
CA ALA A 113 -8.66 -4.53 13.34
C ALA A 113 -9.22 -3.13 13.00
N GLU A 114 -10.37 -2.82 13.55
CA GLU A 114 -10.94 -1.48 13.44
C GLU A 114 -9.99 -0.45 14.07
N LYS A 115 -9.76 0.65 13.35
CA LYS A 115 -8.93 1.78 13.80
C LYS A 115 -7.49 1.40 14.19
N GLU A 116 -6.93 0.37 13.54
CA GLU A 116 -5.55 -0.07 13.78
C GLU A 116 -4.54 0.65 12.89
N VAL A 117 -4.94 1.13 11.71
CA VAL A 117 -4.07 1.71 10.69
C VAL A 117 -4.13 3.24 10.72
N ASP A 118 -2.97 3.88 10.67
CA ASP A 118 -2.86 5.34 10.66
C ASP A 118 -2.85 5.92 9.25
N GLU A 119 -2.26 5.20 8.28
CA GLU A 119 -2.04 5.72 6.93
C GLU A 119 -2.08 4.60 5.89
N ILE A 120 -2.68 4.87 4.73
CA ILE A 120 -2.74 3.96 3.58
C ILE A 120 -2.05 4.61 2.38
N TRP A 121 -1.15 3.88 1.73
CA TRP A 121 -0.58 4.22 0.44
C TRP A 121 -1.11 3.30 -0.65
N ILE A 122 -1.50 3.89 -1.77
CA ILE A 122 -1.90 3.21 -3.01
C ILE A 122 -0.95 3.73 -4.09
N THR A 123 0.05 2.91 -4.44
CA THR A 123 1.11 3.31 -5.36
C THR A 123 0.95 2.59 -6.71
N PHE A 124 0.80 3.35 -7.78
CA PHE A 124 0.68 2.86 -9.16
C PHE A 124 -0.32 1.71 -9.35
N PRO A 125 -1.56 1.84 -8.85
CA PRO A 125 -2.58 0.83 -9.05
C PRO A 125 -2.96 0.70 -10.52
N ASP A 126 -3.40 -0.50 -10.94
CA ASP A 126 -4.00 -0.68 -12.26
C ASP A 126 -5.27 0.22 -12.35
N PRO A 127 -5.34 1.17 -13.29
CA PRO A 127 -6.41 2.16 -13.37
C PRO A 127 -7.78 1.55 -13.73
N GLN A 128 -7.83 0.31 -14.21
CA GLN A 128 -9.08 -0.39 -14.53
C GLN A 128 -10.04 0.46 -15.37
N ILE A 129 -9.56 1.02 -16.50
CA ILE A 129 -10.24 2.05 -17.32
C ILE A 129 -11.63 1.62 -17.77
N LYS A 130 -11.81 0.34 -18.16
CA LYS A 130 -13.09 -0.17 -18.66
C LYS A 130 -14.18 -0.09 -17.60
N TYR A 131 -15.37 0.41 -17.94
CA TYR A 131 -16.51 0.57 -17.03
C TYR A 131 -16.83 -0.70 -16.23
N LYS A 132 -16.91 -1.87 -16.89
CA LYS A 132 -17.15 -3.16 -16.24
C LYS A 132 -16.10 -3.58 -15.20
N ARG A 133 -14.98 -2.86 -15.15
CA ARG A 133 -13.88 -3.09 -14.20
C ARG A 133 -13.87 -2.10 -13.03
N THR A 134 -14.85 -1.18 -12.94
CA THR A 134 -14.93 -0.15 -11.89
C THR A 134 -14.81 -0.72 -10.49
N LYS A 135 -15.44 -1.87 -10.22
CA LYS A 135 -15.35 -2.57 -8.92
C LYS A 135 -13.93 -3.01 -8.51
N HIS A 136 -12.96 -2.98 -9.42
CA HIS A 136 -11.57 -3.33 -9.14
C HIS A 136 -10.66 -2.09 -8.99
N ARG A 137 -11.20 -0.87 -9.12
CA ARG A 137 -10.42 0.35 -8.86
C ARG A 137 -10.21 0.48 -7.36
N MET A 138 -8.97 0.60 -6.94
CA MET A 138 -8.62 0.63 -5.52
C MET A 138 -9.09 1.87 -4.75
N THR A 139 -9.66 2.86 -5.45
CA THR A 139 -10.29 4.05 -4.85
C THR A 139 -11.79 4.13 -5.15
N ASN A 140 -12.47 3.02 -5.49
CA ASN A 140 -13.92 3.03 -5.59
C ASN A 140 -14.58 3.06 -4.19
N SER A 141 -15.87 3.38 -4.13
CA SER A 141 -16.63 3.49 -2.88
C SER A 141 -16.54 2.25 -1.98
N GLU A 142 -16.60 1.04 -2.57
CA GLU A 142 -16.54 -0.22 -1.81
C GLU A 142 -15.18 -0.37 -1.11
N PHE A 143 -14.08 -0.08 -1.82
CA PHE A 143 -12.74 -0.10 -1.23
C PHE A 143 -12.56 1.00 -0.18
N LEU A 144 -13.07 2.21 -0.42
CA LEU A 144 -13.01 3.29 0.59
C LEU A 144 -13.74 2.88 1.87
N GLN A 145 -14.88 2.20 1.78
CA GLN A 145 -15.58 1.66 2.95
C GLN A 145 -14.78 0.57 3.69
N LEU A 146 -14.03 -0.26 2.97
CA LEU A 146 -13.12 -1.23 3.61
C LEU A 146 -11.98 -0.52 4.35
N TYR A 147 -11.38 0.51 3.74
CA TYR A 147 -10.29 1.28 4.34
C TYR A 147 -10.75 2.05 5.57
N LYS A 148 -11.93 2.67 5.49
CA LYS A 148 -12.53 3.40 6.63
C LYS A 148 -12.63 2.55 7.89
N LYS A 149 -12.96 1.27 7.78
CA LYS A 149 -13.08 0.38 8.95
C LYS A 149 -11.78 0.21 9.71
N ILE A 150 -10.65 0.09 8.99
CA ILE A 150 -9.34 -0.15 9.59
C ILE A 150 -8.58 1.13 9.93
N LEU A 151 -8.90 2.24 9.27
CA LEU A 151 -8.27 3.54 9.51
C LEU A 151 -8.72 4.13 10.84
N LYS A 152 -7.78 4.73 11.56
CA LYS A 152 -8.08 5.63 12.70
C LYS A 152 -8.91 6.82 12.23
N ASN A 153 -9.55 7.52 13.16
CA ASN A 153 -10.45 8.64 12.84
C ASN A 153 -9.77 9.75 12.01
N ASP A 154 -8.48 9.99 12.27
CA ASP A 154 -7.65 10.95 11.54
C ASP A 154 -6.78 10.31 10.45
N GLY A 155 -7.05 9.04 10.13
CA GLY A 155 -6.28 8.27 9.18
C GLY A 155 -6.32 8.86 7.76
N ILE A 156 -5.21 8.73 7.06
CA ILE A 156 -4.97 9.36 5.76
C ILE A 156 -4.84 8.29 4.68
N VAL A 157 -5.36 8.59 3.49
CA VAL A 157 -5.15 7.79 2.28
C VAL A 157 -4.36 8.60 1.28
N ASN A 158 -3.33 7.98 0.69
CA ASN A 158 -2.46 8.56 -0.32
C ASN A 158 -2.61 7.74 -1.63
N LEU A 159 -2.90 8.40 -2.72
CA LEU A 159 -2.85 7.84 -4.07
C LEU A 159 -1.73 8.49 -4.86
N LYS A 160 -0.75 7.70 -5.32
CA LYS A 160 0.31 8.12 -6.24
C LYS A 160 0.20 7.30 -7.52
N THR A 161 0.05 7.95 -8.68
CA THR A 161 -0.18 7.24 -9.93
C THR A 161 0.28 8.01 -11.16
N ASP A 162 0.66 7.29 -12.21
CA ASP A 162 0.94 7.81 -13.55
C ASP A 162 -0.33 7.94 -14.41
N SER A 163 -1.49 7.54 -13.88
CA SER A 163 -2.76 7.53 -14.60
C SER A 163 -3.60 8.77 -14.30
N GLU A 164 -3.66 9.71 -15.24
CA GLU A 164 -4.54 10.88 -15.16
C GLU A 164 -6.02 10.47 -15.02
N PHE A 165 -6.41 9.35 -15.66
CA PHE A 165 -7.74 8.80 -15.50
C PHE A 165 -8.02 8.41 -14.05
N MET A 166 -7.11 7.68 -13.41
CA MET A 166 -7.27 7.26 -12.01
C MET A 166 -7.29 8.45 -11.06
N HIS A 167 -6.45 9.44 -11.30
CA HIS A 167 -6.42 10.70 -10.55
C HIS A 167 -7.76 11.45 -10.66
N GLY A 168 -8.23 11.72 -11.87
CA GLY A 168 -9.50 12.42 -12.09
C GLY A 168 -10.71 11.65 -11.59
N TYR A 169 -10.75 10.32 -11.80
CA TYR A 169 -11.77 9.45 -11.24
C TYR A 169 -11.84 9.55 -9.71
N THR A 170 -10.68 9.47 -9.06
CA THR A 170 -10.62 9.52 -7.59
C THR A 170 -11.06 10.88 -7.06
N LEU A 171 -10.59 12.00 -7.63
CA LEU A 171 -11.03 13.33 -7.23
C LEU A 171 -12.54 13.52 -7.39
N GLY A 172 -13.10 13.09 -8.53
CA GLY A 172 -14.53 13.18 -8.78
C GLY A 172 -15.37 12.37 -7.79
N LEU A 173 -14.91 11.15 -7.45
CA LEU A 173 -15.56 10.31 -6.44
C LEU A 173 -15.48 10.92 -5.04
N LEU A 174 -14.30 11.35 -4.60
CA LEU A 174 -14.10 11.97 -3.30
C LEU A 174 -14.98 13.20 -3.11
N HIS A 175 -15.08 14.05 -4.14
CA HIS A 175 -15.95 15.22 -4.11
C HIS A 175 -17.42 14.83 -4.07
N GLY A 176 -17.83 13.88 -4.92
CA GLY A 176 -19.23 13.41 -5.01
C GLY A 176 -19.74 12.73 -3.75
N GLU A 177 -18.87 12.07 -2.98
CA GLU A 177 -19.20 11.38 -1.74
C GLU A 177 -18.88 12.23 -0.47
N GLY A 178 -18.44 13.49 -0.63
CA GLY A 178 -18.19 14.39 0.49
C GLY A 178 -16.94 14.08 1.32
N HIS A 179 -15.98 13.34 0.73
CA HIS A 179 -14.70 13.09 1.37
C HIS A 179 -13.78 14.32 1.33
N GLU A 180 -12.80 14.39 2.22
CA GLU A 180 -11.92 15.56 2.36
C GLU A 180 -10.63 15.38 1.57
N VAL A 181 -10.44 16.16 0.52
CA VAL A 181 -9.16 16.24 -0.20
C VAL A 181 -8.25 17.22 0.54
N LEU A 182 -7.16 16.70 1.12
CA LEU A 182 -6.17 17.50 1.84
C LEU A 182 -5.14 18.13 0.90
N TYR A 183 -4.78 17.40 -0.17
CA TYR A 183 -3.81 17.84 -1.17
C TYR A 183 -4.02 17.09 -2.49
N ALA A 184 -3.86 17.76 -3.61
CA ALA A 184 -3.84 17.15 -4.94
C ALA A 184 -2.82 17.84 -5.84
N ASN A 185 -2.04 17.06 -6.59
CA ASN A 185 -1.02 17.55 -7.51
C ASN A 185 -1.02 16.69 -8.79
N HIS A 186 -1.05 17.37 -9.95
CA HIS A 186 -1.06 16.72 -11.27
C HIS A 186 0.32 16.31 -11.78
N ASN A 187 1.39 16.88 -11.22
CA ASN A 187 2.77 16.49 -11.53
C ASN A 187 3.68 16.83 -10.35
N VAL A 188 3.94 15.81 -9.52
CA VAL A 188 4.67 15.97 -8.26
C VAL A 188 6.15 16.36 -8.42
N TYR A 189 6.72 16.17 -9.62
CA TYR A 189 8.11 16.51 -9.91
C TYR A 189 8.30 17.89 -10.57
N VAL A 190 7.23 18.49 -11.08
CA VAL A 190 7.26 19.79 -11.73
C VAL A 190 6.63 20.87 -10.86
N ASN A 191 5.52 20.55 -10.21
CA ASN A 191 4.79 21.50 -9.38
C ASN A 191 5.38 21.53 -7.96
N GLU A 192 5.59 22.73 -7.43
CA GLU A 192 6.11 22.94 -6.08
C GLU A 192 5.14 22.45 -4.99
N GLY A 193 5.66 22.20 -3.79
CA GLY A 193 4.88 21.89 -2.60
C GLY A 193 4.48 20.40 -2.45
N SER A 194 5.04 19.51 -3.27
CA SER A 194 4.85 18.07 -3.05
C SER A 194 5.51 17.62 -1.75
N PRO A 195 4.84 16.78 -0.93
CA PRO A 195 5.46 16.21 0.25
C PRO A 195 6.70 15.37 -0.11
N GLU A 196 7.73 15.42 0.73
CA GLU A 196 9.01 14.72 0.49
C GLU A 196 8.80 13.21 0.29
N GLU A 197 7.93 12.59 1.08
CA GLU A 197 7.62 11.16 0.97
C GLU A 197 7.05 10.75 -0.39
N VAL A 198 6.56 11.71 -1.18
CA VAL A 198 6.03 11.46 -2.53
C VAL A 198 7.13 11.42 -3.58
N THR A 199 8.19 12.22 -3.41
CA THR A 199 9.24 12.42 -4.43
C THR A 199 10.56 11.70 -4.12
N ASP A 200 10.86 11.45 -2.84
CA ASP A 200 12.13 10.86 -2.41
C ASP A 200 12.31 9.39 -2.82
N PHE A 201 11.21 8.67 -2.94
CA PHE A 201 11.23 7.25 -3.31
C PHE A 201 10.59 7.03 -4.66
N GLN A 202 11.41 6.60 -5.61
CA GLN A 202 10.96 6.26 -6.95
C GLN A 202 10.97 4.74 -7.12
N THR A 203 9.78 4.16 -7.39
CA THR A 203 9.68 2.76 -7.76
C THR A 203 10.31 2.50 -9.14
N PHE A 204 10.60 1.23 -9.42
CA PHE A 204 11.12 0.84 -10.73
C PHE A 204 10.23 1.32 -11.90
N TYR A 205 8.92 1.21 -11.76
CA TYR A 205 7.99 1.68 -12.79
C TYR A 205 7.95 3.20 -12.90
N GLU A 206 8.03 3.90 -11.79
CA GLU A 206 8.05 5.35 -11.78
C GLU A 206 9.26 5.92 -12.51
N LYS A 207 10.44 5.35 -12.32
CA LYS A 207 11.65 5.74 -13.07
C LYS A 207 11.44 5.61 -14.59
N GLN A 208 10.80 4.50 -15.03
CA GLN A 208 10.48 4.30 -16.45
C GLN A 208 9.47 5.33 -16.98
N TYR A 209 8.50 5.75 -16.16
CA TYR A 209 7.55 6.79 -16.55
C TYR A 209 8.21 8.16 -16.67
N LEU A 210 9.10 8.49 -15.76
CA LEU A 210 9.87 9.74 -15.80
C LEU A 210 10.83 9.80 -17.00
N GLU A 211 11.41 8.67 -17.43
CA GLU A 211 12.25 8.59 -18.65
C GLU A 211 11.49 8.95 -19.93
N ILE A 212 10.17 8.88 -19.94
CA ILE A 212 9.29 9.25 -21.06
C ILE A 212 8.45 10.49 -20.76
N ASP A 213 8.92 11.35 -19.83
CA ASP A 213 8.27 12.59 -19.41
C ASP A 213 6.80 12.44 -18.98
N LYS A 214 6.43 11.27 -18.47
CA LYS A 214 5.07 11.03 -17.99
C LYS A 214 4.87 11.64 -16.62
N ALA A 215 3.85 12.49 -16.47
CA ALA A 215 3.51 13.10 -15.20
C ALA A 215 3.13 12.06 -14.15
N ILE A 216 3.61 12.23 -12.93
CA ILE A 216 3.19 11.46 -11.76
C ILE A 216 2.28 12.35 -10.92
N THR A 217 1.07 11.86 -10.68
CA THR A 217 0.03 12.58 -9.95
C THR A 217 -0.08 12.06 -8.52
N TYR A 218 -0.62 12.90 -7.63
CA TYR A 218 -0.78 12.55 -6.23
C TYR A 218 -2.05 13.17 -5.63
N ILE A 219 -2.71 12.40 -4.76
CA ILE A 219 -3.85 12.86 -3.95
C ILE A 219 -3.64 12.36 -2.52
N ARG A 220 -3.83 13.27 -1.53
CA ARG A 220 -3.92 12.95 -0.11
C ARG A 220 -5.32 13.32 0.37
N PHE A 221 -6.01 12.40 1.04
CA PHE A 221 -7.38 12.62 1.46
C PHE A 221 -7.75 11.88 2.75
N LYS A 222 -8.85 12.32 3.38
CA LYS A 222 -9.52 11.63 4.48
C LYS A 222 -10.88 11.12 4.03
N ILE A 223 -11.23 9.91 4.49
CA ILE A 223 -12.54 9.31 4.25
C ILE A 223 -13.48 9.83 5.34
N LYS A 224 -14.50 10.60 4.96
CA LYS A 224 -15.54 11.11 5.88
C LYS A 224 -16.65 10.09 6.10
N GLU A 225 -17.52 10.38 7.08
CA GLU A 225 -18.72 9.58 7.39
C GLU A 225 -19.79 9.68 6.30
#